data_40ba978ea0ba3bc6d85d41aa7adde780
#
_entry.id   40ba978ea0ba3bc6d85d41aa7adde780
#
_cell.length_a   1.000
_cell.length_b   1.000
_cell.length_c   1.000
_cell.angle_alpha   90.00
_cell.angle_beta   90.00
_cell.angle_gamma   90.00
#
_symmetry.space_group_name_H-M   'P 1'
#
loop_
_entity.id
_entity.type
_entity.pdbx_description
1 polymer ?
#
loop_
_entity_poly.entity_id
_entity_poly.type
_entity_poly.pdbx_seq_one_letter_code
_entity_poly.pdbx_strand_id
1 'polypeptide(L)'
;MITYRKIILSFTFSLFHLLTFAETGQTVNIWEGMDVSMNVEMTPYLVPGTENKAVVVCPGGSYFWHDMETEGHMVARWLQQNGISAFVLRYRTAYTPAFITRFRFLFRGNRYPDPQDDLRQALTYVRKHAKEYGVDAHRVGAMGFSAGGHLVMSAAEWFRPQERPDFVVPVYPVVTMTKNCVHKRSRRALLGESKVKDARLRDSLSLEQHVPADCPPVFLVNCKDDPVVDYRNSVLLDSALQARHIPHVYLQYQTGGHGFGASEKKGSPECRQWKQAFLAWVKEL
;
A
#
# COMPACT_ATOMS: atom_id res chain seq x y z
N MET A 1 15.07 -14.62 -77.12
CA MET A 1 14.50 -15.40 -76.04
C MET A 1 14.92 -14.77 -74.71
N ILE A 2 14.02 -13.93 -74.09
CA ILE A 2 14.35 -13.17 -72.88
C ILE A 2 13.55 -13.80 -71.75
N THR A 3 14.24 -14.38 -70.79
CA THR A 3 13.65 -15.09 -69.66
C THR A 3 13.38 -14.10 -68.49
N TYR A 4 12.11 -13.83 -68.19
CA TYR A 4 11.70 -13.04 -67.04
C TYR A 4 11.83 -13.87 -65.75
N ARG A 5 12.73 -13.47 -64.81
CA ARG A 5 12.74 -13.95 -63.42
C ARG A 5 11.72 -13.15 -62.60
N LYS A 6 10.70 -13.82 -62.09
CA LYS A 6 9.78 -13.26 -61.09
C LYS A 6 10.49 -13.16 -59.75
N ILE A 7 10.62 -11.93 -59.24
CA ILE A 7 11.06 -11.66 -57.87
C ILE A 7 9.81 -11.73 -57.01
N ILE A 8 9.73 -12.72 -56.10
CA ILE A 8 8.69 -12.80 -55.07
C ILE A 8 9.21 -11.99 -53.91
N LEU A 9 8.60 -10.81 -53.66
CA LEU A 9 8.80 -10.01 -52.45
C LEU A 9 7.98 -10.62 -51.35
N SER A 10 8.62 -11.28 -50.39
CA SER A 10 8.01 -11.77 -49.17
C SER A 10 7.87 -10.60 -48.21
N PHE A 11 6.65 -10.12 -48.01
CA PHE A 11 6.30 -9.14 -46.95
C PHE A 11 6.18 -9.90 -45.63
N THR A 12 7.22 -9.84 -44.79
CA THR A 12 7.10 -10.23 -43.38
C THR A 12 6.36 -9.13 -42.63
N PHE A 13 5.10 -9.40 -42.33
CA PHE A 13 4.33 -8.59 -41.38
C PHE A 13 4.94 -8.77 -39.99
N SER A 14 5.76 -7.80 -39.56
CA SER A 14 6.22 -7.70 -38.19
C SER A 14 5.02 -7.24 -37.34
N LEU A 15 4.46 -8.15 -36.57
CA LEU A 15 3.39 -7.88 -35.61
C LEU A 15 4.00 -7.06 -34.46
N PHE A 16 4.02 -5.73 -34.60
CA PHE A 16 4.26 -4.84 -33.48
C PHE A 16 3.09 -5.04 -32.50
N HIS A 17 3.35 -5.77 -31.42
CA HIS A 17 2.49 -5.71 -30.24
C HIS A 17 2.57 -4.27 -29.72
N LEU A 18 1.61 -3.44 -30.10
CA LEU A 18 1.31 -2.23 -29.33
C LEU A 18 0.97 -2.70 -27.92
N LEU A 19 1.88 -2.51 -26.99
CA LEU A 19 1.57 -2.49 -25.56
C LEU A 19 0.64 -1.28 -25.35
N THR A 20 -0.65 -1.49 -25.52
CA THR A 20 -1.65 -0.56 -25.03
C THR A 20 -1.48 -0.54 -23.52
N PHE A 21 -0.90 0.54 -22.98
CA PHE A 21 -0.97 0.81 -21.56
C PHE A 21 -2.45 0.78 -21.19
N ALA A 22 -2.83 -0.15 -20.32
CA ALA A 22 -4.20 -0.20 -19.83
C ALA A 22 -4.49 1.16 -19.16
N GLU A 23 -5.57 1.81 -19.60
CA GLU A 23 -5.96 3.11 -19.05
C GLU A 23 -6.25 2.98 -17.55
N THR A 24 -5.96 4.04 -16.80
CA THR A 24 -6.47 4.17 -15.44
C THR A 24 -7.99 4.15 -15.50
N GLY A 25 -8.62 3.29 -14.71
CA GLY A 25 -10.08 3.31 -14.58
C GLY A 25 -10.55 4.63 -13.96
N GLN A 26 -11.83 4.92 -14.12
CA GLN A 26 -12.43 6.09 -13.50
C GLN A 26 -12.28 6.02 -11.97
N THR A 27 -11.82 7.11 -11.35
CA THR A 27 -11.76 7.23 -9.89
C THR A 27 -13.16 7.13 -9.31
N VAL A 28 -13.31 6.32 -8.27
CA VAL A 28 -14.59 6.06 -7.59
C VAL A 28 -14.58 6.62 -6.17
N ASN A 29 -15.73 7.02 -5.66
CA ASN A 29 -15.92 7.27 -4.24
C ASN A 29 -16.38 5.96 -3.58
N ILE A 30 -15.56 5.40 -2.70
CA ILE A 30 -15.84 4.09 -2.07
C ILE A 30 -17.01 4.13 -1.07
N TRP A 31 -17.48 5.33 -0.68
CA TRP A 31 -18.62 5.54 0.22
C TRP A 31 -19.90 5.95 -0.54
N GLU A 32 -19.87 6.01 -1.87
CA GLU A 32 -21.04 6.37 -2.68
C GLU A 32 -22.22 5.41 -2.43
N GLY A 33 -23.42 5.97 -2.32
CA GLY A 33 -24.64 5.21 -2.06
C GLY A 33 -24.84 4.76 -0.61
N MET A 34 -23.92 5.12 0.29
CA MET A 34 -24.09 4.95 1.72
C MET A 34 -24.66 6.25 2.35
N ASP A 35 -25.37 6.13 3.48
CA ASP A 35 -25.98 7.28 4.18
C ASP A 35 -24.92 8.13 4.93
N VAL A 36 -23.85 8.45 4.23
CA VAL A 36 -22.71 9.23 4.76
C VAL A 36 -22.18 10.13 3.66
N SER A 37 -22.17 11.44 3.92
CA SER A 37 -21.61 12.44 3.00
C SER A 37 -20.06 12.42 3.00
N MET A 38 -19.47 11.24 2.83
CA MET A 38 -18.01 11.09 2.77
C MET A 38 -17.56 10.95 1.31
N ASN A 39 -16.48 11.66 0.98
CA ASN A 39 -15.81 11.52 -0.31
C ASN A 39 -14.41 10.95 -0.08
N VAL A 40 -14.25 9.64 -0.29
CA VAL A 40 -12.96 8.95 -0.22
C VAL A 40 -12.69 8.31 -1.57
N GLU A 41 -11.72 8.86 -2.26
CA GLU A 41 -11.39 8.49 -3.63
C GLU A 41 -10.49 7.26 -3.69
N MET A 42 -10.81 6.38 -4.63
CA MET A 42 -9.98 5.24 -4.98
C MET A 42 -9.82 5.17 -6.50
N THR A 43 -8.56 5.15 -6.98
CA THR A 43 -8.24 5.12 -8.41
C THR A 43 -7.80 3.73 -8.84
N PRO A 44 -8.54 3.04 -9.70
CA PRO A 44 -8.20 1.71 -10.20
C PRO A 44 -7.16 1.76 -11.33
N TYR A 45 -6.25 0.78 -11.33
CA TYR A 45 -5.27 0.45 -12.35
C TYR A 45 -5.46 -1.02 -12.70
N LEU A 46 -6.27 -1.32 -13.70
CA LEU A 46 -6.74 -2.66 -13.98
C LEU A 46 -5.86 -3.38 -15.00
N VAL A 47 -5.68 -4.68 -14.80
CA VAL A 47 -5.05 -5.57 -15.76
C VAL A 47 -6.17 -6.24 -16.56
N PRO A 48 -6.06 -6.31 -17.90
CA PRO A 48 -7.03 -7.04 -18.72
C PRO A 48 -7.11 -8.52 -18.33
N GLY A 49 -8.30 -9.10 -18.41
CA GLY A 49 -8.55 -10.51 -18.09
C GLY A 49 -9.46 -10.70 -16.88
N THR A 50 -9.46 -11.92 -16.34
CA THR A 50 -10.29 -12.32 -15.19
C THR A 50 -9.41 -12.95 -14.12
N GLU A 51 -9.88 -12.95 -12.88
CA GLU A 51 -9.21 -13.60 -11.74
C GLU A 51 -7.79 -13.09 -11.44
N ASN A 52 -7.50 -11.84 -11.79
CA ASN A 52 -6.23 -11.22 -11.48
C ASN A 52 -6.08 -11.00 -9.97
N LYS A 53 -4.85 -11.08 -9.45
CA LYS A 53 -4.54 -10.59 -8.10
C LYS A 53 -4.75 -9.08 -8.07
N ALA A 54 -5.18 -8.58 -6.93
CA ALA A 54 -5.38 -7.15 -6.72
C ALA A 54 -4.68 -6.65 -5.45
N VAL A 55 -4.30 -5.37 -5.46
CA VAL A 55 -3.65 -4.71 -4.31
C VAL A 55 -4.28 -3.34 -4.07
N VAL A 56 -4.80 -3.11 -2.87
CA VAL A 56 -5.15 -1.76 -2.41
C VAL A 56 -3.87 -1.07 -1.93
N VAL A 57 -3.50 0.03 -2.57
CA VAL A 57 -2.27 0.78 -2.31
C VAL A 57 -2.59 1.98 -1.40
N CYS A 58 -1.93 2.04 -0.23
CA CYS A 58 -2.06 3.08 0.77
C CYS A 58 -0.78 3.92 0.85
N PRO A 59 -0.72 5.10 0.20
CA PRO A 59 0.45 5.97 0.25
C PRO A 59 0.78 6.45 1.66
N GLY A 60 2.05 6.77 1.91
CA GLY A 60 2.47 7.40 3.15
C GLY A 60 2.19 8.91 3.19
N GLY A 61 2.66 9.56 4.25
CA GLY A 61 2.45 11.00 4.49
C GLY A 61 2.15 11.32 5.94
N SER A 62 2.64 10.47 6.85
CA SER A 62 2.54 10.64 8.32
C SER A 62 1.10 10.80 8.84
N TYR A 63 0.08 10.32 8.12
CA TYR A 63 -1.35 10.55 8.37
C TYR A 63 -1.79 12.03 8.28
N PHE A 64 -0.95 12.93 7.78
CA PHE A 64 -1.31 14.33 7.52
C PHE A 64 -1.62 14.59 6.06
N TRP A 65 -0.93 13.91 5.14
CA TRP A 65 -1.07 14.02 3.68
C TRP A 65 -0.79 12.68 3.01
N HIS A 66 -0.68 12.66 1.68
CA HIS A 66 -0.31 11.48 0.90
C HIS A 66 0.77 11.80 -0.12
N ASP A 67 1.81 10.97 -0.24
CA ASP A 67 2.68 10.94 -1.42
C ASP A 67 1.98 10.14 -2.54
N MET A 68 0.96 10.77 -3.14
CA MET A 68 0.12 10.13 -4.15
C MET A 68 0.91 9.70 -5.37
N GLU A 69 1.95 10.45 -5.76
CA GLU A 69 2.70 10.11 -6.97
C GLU A 69 3.69 8.98 -6.75
N THR A 70 4.63 9.12 -5.78
CA THR A 70 5.72 8.12 -5.61
C THR A 70 5.22 6.81 -4.97
N GLU A 71 4.35 6.91 -3.97
CA GLU A 71 3.90 5.78 -3.15
C GLU A 71 2.47 5.31 -3.51
N GLY A 72 1.79 6.06 -4.39
CA GLY A 72 0.46 5.73 -4.92
C GLY A 72 0.51 5.35 -6.40
N HIS A 73 0.38 6.33 -7.27
CA HIS A 73 0.19 6.12 -8.72
C HIS A 73 1.38 5.42 -9.39
N MET A 74 2.62 5.73 -9.00
CA MET A 74 3.80 5.06 -9.55
C MET A 74 3.85 3.58 -9.15
N VAL A 75 3.48 3.27 -7.92
CA VAL A 75 3.36 1.88 -7.43
C VAL A 75 2.26 1.13 -8.18
N ALA A 76 1.10 1.76 -8.37
CA ALA A 76 -0.02 1.14 -9.06
C ALA A 76 0.29 0.86 -10.53
N ARG A 77 0.94 1.79 -11.23
CA ARG A 77 1.43 1.56 -12.61
C ARG A 77 2.43 0.41 -12.68
N TRP A 78 3.35 0.34 -11.72
CA TRP A 78 4.32 -0.75 -11.67
C TRP A 78 3.63 -2.10 -11.42
N LEU A 79 2.67 -2.19 -10.51
CA LEU A 79 1.89 -3.41 -10.27
C LEU A 79 1.11 -3.83 -11.52
N GLN A 80 0.40 -2.89 -12.16
CA GLN A 80 -0.35 -3.11 -13.39
C GLN A 80 0.53 -3.67 -14.53
N GLN A 81 1.71 -3.10 -14.73
CA GLN A 81 2.70 -3.56 -15.72
C GLN A 81 3.21 -4.99 -15.45
N ASN A 82 3.08 -5.46 -14.20
CA ASN A 82 3.48 -6.79 -13.78
C ASN A 82 2.28 -7.75 -13.56
N GLY A 83 1.12 -7.44 -14.13
CA GLY A 83 -0.04 -8.32 -14.13
C GLY A 83 -0.83 -8.35 -12.82
N ILE A 84 -0.71 -7.31 -11.99
CA ILE A 84 -1.43 -7.18 -10.72
C ILE A 84 -2.30 -5.93 -10.79
N SER A 85 -3.61 -6.07 -10.68
CA SER A 85 -4.52 -4.93 -10.59
C SER A 85 -4.27 -4.16 -9.29
N ALA A 86 -4.30 -2.82 -9.35
CA ALA A 86 -4.03 -1.98 -8.19
C ALA A 86 -5.09 -0.90 -8.01
N PHE A 87 -5.32 -0.52 -6.77
CA PHE A 87 -6.33 0.47 -6.38
C PHE A 87 -5.69 1.47 -5.42
N VAL A 88 -5.41 2.69 -5.88
CA VAL A 88 -4.77 3.72 -5.05
C VAL A 88 -5.83 4.40 -4.18
N LEU A 89 -5.73 4.18 -2.88
CA LEU A 89 -6.67 4.72 -1.89
C LEU A 89 -6.18 6.05 -1.34
N ARG A 90 -7.01 7.09 -1.48
CA ARG A 90 -6.83 8.39 -0.81
C ARG A 90 -7.61 8.38 0.51
N TYR A 91 -7.14 7.62 1.49
CA TYR A 91 -7.79 7.52 2.80
C TYR A 91 -7.78 8.84 3.58
N ARG A 92 -8.73 9.04 4.49
CA ARG A 92 -8.85 10.27 5.29
C ARG A 92 -7.65 10.49 6.20
N THR A 93 -7.18 11.73 6.27
CA THR A 93 -6.01 12.15 7.06
C THR A 93 -6.33 13.35 7.94
N ALA A 94 -5.40 13.69 8.85
CA ALA A 94 -5.52 14.86 9.73
C ALA A 94 -5.36 16.22 9.01
N TYR A 95 -5.12 16.22 7.70
CA TYR A 95 -4.87 17.36 6.82
C TYR A 95 -3.59 18.15 7.09
N THR A 96 -2.98 18.63 6.02
CA THR A 96 -1.75 19.45 6.06
C THR A 96 -1.88 20.70 6.95
N PRO A 97 -2.99 21.46 6.97
CA PRO A 97 -3.14 22.62 7.86
C PRO A 97 -2.95 22.28 9.34
N ALA A 98 -3.37 21.10 9.79
CA ALA A 98 -3.13 20.66 11.17
C ALA A 98 -1.64 20.42 11.48
N PHE A 99 -0.82 20.23 10.46
CA PHE A 99 0.64 20.05 10.61
C PHE A 99 1.39 21.37 10.73
N ILE A 100 1.05 22.36 9.89
CA ILE A 100 1.83 23.60 9.73
C ILE A 100 1.40 24.74 10.67
N THR A 101 0.22 24.67 11.26
CA THR A 101 -0.31 25.76 12.10
C THR A 101 -0.03 25.56 13.60
N ARG A 102 0.10 26.66 14.34
CA ARG A 102 0.16 26.63 15.80
C ARG A 102 -1.21 26.32 16.45
N PHE A 103 -2.30 26.53 15.72
CA PHE A 103 -3.70 26.35 16.19
C PHE A 103 -4.24 24.97 15.79
N ARG A 104 -3.46 23.91 15.99
CA ARG A 104 -3.77 22.53 15.60
C ARG A 104 -5.08 22.00 16.16
N PHE A 105 -5.52 22.51 17.32
CA PHE A 105 -6.78 22.14 17.95
C PHE A 105 -8.02 22.71 17.21
N LEU A 106 -7.86 23.72 16.37
CA LEU A 106 -8.92 24.27 15.51
C LEU A 106 -9.12 23.43 14.24
N PHE A 107 -8.12 22.68 13.82
CA PHE A 107 -8.19 21.84 12.63
C PHE A 107 -8.48 20.41 13.04
N ARG A 108 -9.77 20.08 13.14
CA ARG A 108 -10.25 18.73 13.43
C ARG A 108 -10.22 17.88 12.18
N GLY A 109 -9.01 17.48 11.74
CA GLY A 109 -8.87 16.49 10.67
C GLY A 109 -9.29 15.10 11.12
N ASN A 110 -9.32 14.18 10.17
CA ASN A 110 -9.67 12.79 10.41
C ASN A 110 -8.56 12.07 11.19
N ARG A 111 -8.95 11.13 12.05
CA ARG A 111 -8.08 10.42 12.99
C ARG A 111 -8.53 8.98 13.09
N TYR A 112 -7.82 8.19 13.86
CA TYR A 112 -8.30 6.87 14.22
C TYR A 112 -9.76 6.92 14.76
N PRO A 113 -10.70 6.10 14.23
CA PRO A 113 -10.48 4.99 13.29
C PRO A 113 -10.66 5.34 11.78
N ASP A 114 -10.85 6.61 11.39
CA ASP A 114 -11.26 6.98 10.03
C ASP A 114 -10.40 6.38 8.90
N PRO A 115 -9.03 6.41 8.94
CA PRO A 115 -8.22 5.78 7.91
C PRO A 115 -8.44 4.26 7.82
N GLN A 116 -8.63 3.59 8.96
CA GLN A 116 -8.88 2.15 9.03
C GLN A 116 -10.24 1.78 8.44
N ASP A 117 -11.26 2.59 8.71
CA ASP A 117 -12.60 2.40 8.15
C ASP A 117 -12.59 2.58 6.63
N ASP A 118 -11.81 3.55 6.12
CA ASP A 118 -11.64 3.75 4.68
C ASP A 118 -10.95 2.55 4.02
N LEU A 119 -9.90 2.00 4.62
CA LEU A 119 -9.24 0.80 4.08
C LEU A 119 -10.18 -0.42 4.13
N ARG A 120 -10.94 -0.61 5.21
CA ARG A 120 -11.93 -1.68 5.32
C ARG A 120 -12.97 -1.57 4.20
N GLN A 121 -13.47 -0.37 3.99
CA GLN A 121 -14.44 -0.10 2.94
C GLN A 121 -13.84 -0.30 1.53
N ALA A 122 -12.59 0.11 1.30
CA ALA A 122 -11.90 -0.10 0.03
C ALA A 122 -11.74 -1.59 -0.31
N LEU A 123 -11.30 -2.40 0.65
CA LEU A 123 -11.21 -3.86 0.48
C LEU A 123 -12.57 -4.50 0.20
N THR A 124 -13.59 -4.08 0.94
CA THR A 124 -14.98 -4.53 0.72
C THR A 124 -15.48 -4.11 -0.65
N TYR A 125 -15.21 -2.88 -1.08
CA TYR A 125 -15.61 -2.35 -2.37
C TYR A 125 -14.96 -3.13 -3.52
N VAL A 126 -13.65 -3.36 -3.48
CA VAL A 126 -12.93 -4.14 -4.49
C VAL A 126 -13.49 -5.56 -4.60
N ARG A 127 -13.72 -6.24 -3.48
CA ARG A 127 -14.29 -7.59 -3.46
C ARG A 127 -15.72 -7.64 -4.01
N LYS A 128 -16.54 -6.65 -3.65
CA LYS A 128 -17.93 -6.55 -4.16
C LYS A 128 -17.98 -6.36 -5.68
N HIS A 129 -17.02 -5.61 -6.24
CA HIS A 129 -16.93 -5.32 -7.67
C HIS A 129 -15.87 -6.19 -8.39
N ALA A 130 -15.43 -7.29 -7.77
CA ALA A 130 -14.35 -8.14 -8.27
C ALA A 130 -14.56 -8.61 -9.71
N LYS A 131 -15.78 -9.06 -10.02
CA LYS A 131 -16.17 -9.50 -11.38
C LYS A 131 -16.05 -8.36 -12.40
N GLU A 132 -16.50 -7.15 -12.05
CA GLU A 132 -16.43 -5.96 -12.90
C GLU A 132 -14.98 -5.56 -13.18
N TYR A 133 -14.11 -5.65 -12.16
CA TYR A 133 -12.69 -5.31 -12.25
C TYR A 133 -11.80 -6.45 -12.79
N GLY A 134 -12.36 -7.61 -13.08
CA GLY A 134 -11.59 -8.77 -13.52
C GLY A 134 -10.59 -9.29 -12.47
N VAL A 135 -10.91 -9.15 -11.18
CA VAL A 135 -10.05 -9.59 -10.08
C VAL A 135 -10.67 -10.77 -9.32
N ASP A 136 -9.81 -11.58 -8.68
CA ASP A 136 -10.24 -12.61 -7.75
C ASP A 136 -10.51 -11.97 -6.37
N ALA A 137 -11.75 -12.10 -5.88
CA ALA A 137 -12.17 -11.58 -4.58
C ALA A 137 -11.41 -12.18 -3.38
N HIS A 138 -10.78 -13.35 -3.56
CA HIS A 138 -9.97 -14.06 -2.56
C HIS A 138 -8.46 -13.85 -2.73
N ARG A 139 -8.05 -12.91 -3.59
CA ARG A 139 -6.67 -12.54 -3.84
C ARG A 139 -6.47 -11.02 -3.83
N VAL A 140 -7.06 -10.36 -2.82
CA VAL A 140 -7.00 -8.90 -2.64
C VAL A 140 -6.09 -8.57 -1.46
N GLY A 141 -4.85 -8.20 -1.74
CA GLY A 141 -3.88 -7.75 -0.74
C GLY A 141 -3.95 -6.25 -0.47
N ALA A 142 -3.15 -5.80 0.50
CA ALA A 142 -2.96 -4.38 0.79
C ALA A 142 -1.46 -4.06 0.89
N MET A 143 -1.01 -3.00 0.19
CA MET A 143 0.36 -2.51 0.21
C MET A 143 0.38 -1.08 0.73
N GLY A 144 1.24 -0.79 1.70
CA GLY A 144 1.29 0.54 2.27
C GLY A 144 2.69 1.00 2.62
N PHE A 145 2.90 2.31 2.56
CA PHE A 145 4.18 2.96 2.71
C PHE A 145 4.20 3.85 3.95
N SER A 146 5.23 3.78 4.78
CA SER A 146 5.35 4.66 5.94
C SER A 146 4.12 4.59 6.87
N ALA A 147 3.36 5.67 7.01
CA ALA A 147 2.07 5.69 7.71
C ALA A 147 1.03 4.76 7.04
N GLY A 148 1.04 4.66 5.70
CA GLY A 148 0.24 3.69 4.96
C GLY A 148 0.63 2.24 5.27
N GLY A 149 1.91 1.99 5.57
CA GLY A 149 2.40 0.69 6.05
C GLY A 149 1.81 0.31 7.42
N HIS A 150 1.69 1.27 8.33
CA HIS A 150 0.94 1.10 9.58
C HIS A 150 -0.53 0.79 9.31
N LEU A 151 -1.14 1.50 8.37
CA LEU A 151 -2.54 1.33 8.03
C LEU A 151 -2.84 -0.08 7.50
N VAL A 152 -2.05 -0.59 6.54
CA VAL A 152 -2.31 -1.92 5.98
C VAL A 152 -2.01 -3.05 6.98
N MET A 153 -0.99 -2.88 7.82
CA MET A 153 -0.73 -3.86 8.87
C MET A 153 -1.82 -3.84 9.94
N SER A 154 -2.36 -2.68 10.30
CA SER A 154 -3.49 -2.57 11.20
C SER A 154 -4.74 -3.31 10.68
N ALA A 155 -4.95 -3.34 9.36
CA ALA A 155 -6.03 -4.12 8.75
C ALA A 155 -5.83 -5.62 8.94
N ALA A 156 -4.59 -6.11 8.82
CA ALA A 156 -4.25 -7.51 9.07
C ALA A 156 -4.50 -7.93 10.52
N GLU A 157 -4.36 -7.03 11.47
CA GLU A 157 -4.47 -7.32 12.90
C GLU A 157 -5.89 -7.14 13.45
N TRP A 158 -6.59 -6.06 13.06
CA TRP A 158 -7.80 -5.64 13.77
C TRP A 158 -9.10 -5.90 13.01
N PHE A 159 -9.05 -6.13 11.71
CA PHE A 159 -10.27 -6.43 10.96
C PHE A 159 -10.72 -7.87 11.24
N ARG A 160 -12.01 -8.10 11.08
CA ARG A 160 -12.54 -9.48 11.12
C ARG A 160 -11.92 -10.30 9.99
N PRO A 161 -11.71 -11.61 10.14
CA PRO A 161 -11.02 -12.44 9.15
C PRO A 161 -11.51 -12.23 7.71
N GLN A 162 -12.83 -12.12 7.51
CA GLN A 162 -13.45 -11.91 6.18
C GLN A 162 -13.27 -10.50 5.61
N GLU A 163 -12.83 -9.54 6.42
CA GLU A 163 -12.57 -8.15 6.02
C GLU A 163 -11.09 -7.87 5.80
N ARG A 164 -10.22 -8.78 6.27
CA ARG A 164 -8.77 -8.64 6.16
C ARG A 164 -8.31 -8.72 4.72
N PRO A 165 -7.21 -8.05 4.35
CA PRO A 165 -6.53 -8.34 3.10
C PRO A 165 -5.99 -9.78 3.12
N ASP A 166 -5.89 -10.42 1.95
CA ASP A 166 -5.40 -11.79 1.83
C ASP A 166 -3.88 -11.89 2.02
N PHE A 167 -3.17 -10.78 1.86
CA PHE A 167 -1.76 -10.58 2.21
C PHE A 167 -1.48 -9.09 2.44
N VAL A 168 -0.41 -8.76 3.16
CA VAL A 168 -0.02 -7.37 3.44
C VAL A 168 1.44 -7.07 3.14
N VAL A 169 1.69 -5.87 2.64
CA VAL A 169 3.02 -5.40 2.22
C VAL A 169 3.34 -4.07 2.88
N PRO A 170 3.76 -4.05 4.14
CA PRO A 170 4.23 -2.83 4.81
C PRO A 170 5.66 -2.50 4.37
N VAL A 171 5.84 -1.34 3.73
CA VAL A 171 7.12 -0.83 3.25
C VAL A 171 7.56 0.34 4.13
N TYR A 172 8.72 0.25 4.75
CA TYR A 172 9.26 1.16 5.79
C TYR A 172 8.20 1.67 6.76
N PRO A 173 7.41 0.74 7.38
CA PRO A 173 6.22 1.11 8.11
C PRO A 173 6.52 1.83 9.43
N VAL A 174 5.64 2.73 9.80
CA VAL A 174 5.45 3.05 11.22
C VAL A 174 4.83 1.82 11.88
N VAL A 175 5.29 1.44 13.08
CA VAL A 175 4.83 0.23 13.77
C VAL A 175 4.41 0.56 15.20
N THR A 176 5.36 1.06 16.02
CA THR A 176 5.09 1.34 17.43
C THR A 176 4.55 2.74 17.67
N MET A 177 3.62 2.83 18.62
CA MET A 177 3.15 4.10 19.19
C MET A 177 3.69 4.34 20.62
N THR A 178 4.39 3.35 21.20
CA THR A 178 4.85 3.37 22.60
C THR A 178 6.37 3.45 22.75
N LYS A 179 7.15 2.73 21.93
CA LYS A 179 8.60 2.59 22.08
C LYS A 179 9.37 3.87 21.72
N ASN A 180 10.64 3.93 22.09
CA ASN A 180 11.50 5.11 21.85
C ASN A 180 11.74 5.41 20.36
N CYS A 181 11.65 4.40 19.49
CA CYS A 181 11.74 4.55 18.02
C CYS A 181 10.44 5.03 17.37
N VAL A 182 9.44 5.45 18.15
CA VAL A 182 8.14 5.92 17.62
C VAL A 182 8.29 7.10 16.65
N HIS A 183 7.62 7.03 15.53
CA HIS A 183 7.48 8.18 14.64
C HIS A 183 6.43 9.16 15.20
N LYS A 184 6.89 10.11 15.99
CA LYS A 184 6.06 11.05 16.78
C LYS A 184 5.04 11.83 15.94
N ARG A 185 5.40 12.15 14.68
CA ARG A 185 4.52 12.87 13.75
C ARG A 185 3.30 12.02 13.40
N SER A 186 3.50 10.79 12.93
CA SER A 186 2.41 9.86 12.61
C SER A 186 1.52 9.57 13.82
N ARG A 187 2.13 9.32 14.97
CA ARG A 187 1.37 9.12 16.22
C ARG A 187 0.46 10.30 16.52
N ARG A 188 0.98 11.55 16.42
CA ARG A 188 0.18 12.75 16.69
C ARG A 188 -0.94 12.95 15.68
N ALA A 189 -0.68 12.69 14.40
CA ALA A 189 -1.70 12.81 13.37
C ALA A 189 -2.83 11.80 13.58
N LEU A 190 -2.47 10.54 13.80
CA LEU A 190 -3.44 9.45 13.95
C LEU A 190 -4.28 9.57 15.23
N LEU A 191 -3.67 9.92 16.37
CA LEU A 191 -4.36 10.02 17.65
C LEU A 191 -4.99 11.40 17.90
N GLY A 192 -4.40 12.45 17.32
CA GLY A 192 -4.77 13.84 17.59
C GLY A 192 -4.22 14.37 18.91
N GLU A 193 -4.24 15.68 19.09
CA GLU A 193 -3.64 16.37 20.25
C GLU A 193 -4.29 15.94 21.60
N SER A 194 -5.58 15.68 21.60
CA SER A 194 -6.32 15.29 22.84
C SER A 194 -6.00 13.88 23.33
N LYS A 195 -5.71 12.95 22.40
CA LYS A 195 -5.50 11.53 22.71
C LYS A 195 -4.04 11.08 22.55
N VAL A 196 -3.14 11.98 22.12
CA VAL A 196 -1.72 11.64 21.87
C VAL A 196 -0.99 11.11 23.11
N LYS A 197 -1.48 11.43 24.32
CA LYS A 197 -0.93 10.96 25.61
C LYS A 197 -1.69 9.75 26.19
N ASP A 198 -2.77 9.32 25.58
CA ASP A 198 -3.53 8.15 26.04
C ASP A 198 -2.71 6.88 25.88
N ALA A 199 -2.31 6.30 27.00
CA ALA A 199 -1.43 5.13 27.03
C ALA A 199 -2.12 3.89 26.45
N ARG A 200 -3.43 3.70 26.73
CA ARG A 200 -4.19 2.55 26.23
C ARG A 200 -4.35 2.61 24.72
N LEU A 201 -4.67 3.80 24.20
CA LEU A 201 -4.80 3.99 22.75
C LEU A 201 -3.46 3.84 22.04
N ARG A 202 -2.35 4.30 22.62
CA ARG A 202 -1.01 4.05 22.06
C ARG A 202 -0.68 2.57 22.02
N ASP A 203 -0.98 1.86 23.09
CA ASP A 203 -0.78 0.44 23.20
C ASP A 203 -1.56 -0.30 22.12
N SER A 204 -2.88 -0.06 22.03
CA SER A 204 -3.76 -0.70 21.05
C SER A 204 -3.40 -0.41 19.60
N LEU A 205 -2.66 0.68 19.33
CA LEU A 205 -2.19 1.07 18.00
C LEU A 205 -0.71 0.73 17.76
N SER A 206 -0.06 0.00 18.67
CA SER A 206 1.31 -0.51 18.54
C SER A 206 1.27 -1.92 17.97
N LEU A 207 1.51 -2.03 16.66
CA LEU A 207 1.31 -3.25 15.87
C LEU A 207 2.13 -4.43 16.40
N GLU A 208 3.35 -4.19 16.88
CA GLU A 208 4.23 -5.23 17.42
C GLU A 208 3.67 -5.96 18.65
N GLN A 209 2.57 -5.46 19.22
CA GLN A 209 1.96 -6.01 20.42
C GLN A 209 0.73 -6.87 20.14
N HIS A 210 0.12 -6.74 18.96
CA HIS A 210 -1.22 -7.26 18.69
C HIS A 210 -1.31 -8.20 17.48
N VAL A 211 -0.19 -8.72 16.98
CA VAL A 211 -0.19 -9.68 15.85
C VAL A 211 -1.03 -10.91 16.21
N PRO A 212 -2.14 -11.19 15.51
CA PRO A 212 -2.99 -12.35 15.79
C PRO A 212 -2.37 -13.62 15.20
N ALA A 213 -2.76 -14.78 15.72
CA ALA A 213 -2.24 -16.07 15.25
C ALA A 213 -2.67 -16.40 13.81
N ASP A 214 -3.76 -15.82 13.35
CA ASP A 214 -4.33 -15.97 12.00
C ASP A 214 -4.03 -14.73 11.11
N CYS A 215 -2.94 -14.00 11.40
CA CYS A 215 -2.48 -12.89 10.57
C CYS A 215 -2.17 -13.39 9.15
N PRO A 216 -2.62 -12.69 8.10
CA PRO A 216 -2.28 -13.04 6.72
C PRO A 216 -0.77 -12.94 6.46
N PRO A 217 -0.26 -13.57 5.37
CA PRO A 217 1.15 -13.47 4.99
C PRO A 217 1.62 -12.02 4.83
N VAL A 218 2.86 -11.74 5.28
CA VAL A 218 3.43 -10.39 5.32
C VAL A 218 4.72 -10.30 4.51
N PHE A 219 4.86 -9.25 3.69
CA PHE A 219 6.11 -8.90 3.01
C PHE A 219 6.60 -7.54 3.52
N LEU A 220 7.56 -7.56 4.43
CA LEU A 220 8.07 -6.38 5.14
C LEU A 220 9.38 -5.89 4.52
N VAL A 221 9.48 -4.58 4.27
CA VAL A 221 10.68 -3.96 3.67
C VAL A 221 11.06 -2.69 4.42
N ASN A 222 12.36 -2.47 4.65
CA ASN A 222 12.89 -1.19 5.09
C ASN A 222 14.38 -1.01 4.77
N CYS A 223 14.92 0.20 5.05
CA CYS A 223 16.33 0.50 4.99
C CYS A 223 16.84 0.92 6.38
N LYS A 224 18.09 0.54 6.72
CA LYS A 224 18.73 0.91 8.01
C LYS A 224 19.03 2.39 8.12
N ASP A 225 19.33 3.03 7.01
CA ASP A 225 19.68 4.45 6.93
C ASP A 225 18.45 5.37 6.80
N ASP A 226 17.23 4.86 7.08
CA ASP A 226 16.00 5.65 7.04
C ASP A 226 16.02 6.81 8.03
N PRO A 227 16.03 8.09 7.56
CA PRO A 227 16.10 9.25 8.45
C PRO A 227 14.73 9.69 8.99
N VAL A 228 13.65 9.07 8.57
CA VAL A 228 12.26 9.46 8.88
C VAL A 228 11.60 8.49 9.85
N VAL A 229 11.55 7.22 9.48
CA VAL A 229 11.03 6.15 10.34
C VAL A 229 12.18 5.25 10.77
N ASP A 230 12.53 5.30 12.05
CA ASP A 230 13.58 4.47 12.61
C ASP A 230 13.36 2.99 12.24
N TYR A 231 14.36 2.37 11.63
CA TYR A 231 14.32 0.98 11.13
C TYR A 231 13.92 -0.04 12.20
N ARG A 232 14.11 0.29 13.48
CA ARG A 232 13.68 -0.55 14.61
C ARG A 232 12.17 -0.77 14.65
N ASN A 233 11.36 0.09 14.01
CA ASN A 233 9.94 -0.19 13.81
C ASN A 233 9.74 -1.52 13.06
N SER A 234 10.44 -1.73 11.95
CA SER A 234 10.37 -2.98 11.18
C SER A 234 10.94 -4.17 11.95
N VAL A 235 12.04 -3.97 12.71
CA VAL A 235 12.62 -5.02 13.58
C VAL A 235 11.62 -5.48 14.65
N LEU A 236 10.88 -4.55 15.25
CA LEU A 236 9.84 -4.89 16.23
C LEU A 236 8.71 -5.71 15.60
N LEU A 237 8.26 -5.35 14.41
CA LEU A 237 7.22 -6.09 13.70
C LEU A 237 7.71 -7.48 13.28
N ASP A 238 8.89 -7.59 12.71
CA ASP A 238 9.51 -8.88 12.34
C ASP A 238 9.58 -9.82 13.55
N SER A 239 10.09 -9.33 14.69
CA SER A 239 10.16 -10.12 15.93
C SER A 239 8.79 -10.60 16.40
N ALA A 240 7.75 -9.76 16.27
CA ALA A 240 6.39 -10.12 16.64
C ALA A 240 5.78 -11.16 15.70
N LEU A 241 6.02 -11.05 14.38
CA LEU A 241 5.60 -12.01 13.37
C LEU A 241 6.28 -13.37 13.59
N GLN A 242 7.59 -13.38 13.85
CA GLN A 242 8.37 -14.60 14.19
C GLN A 242 7.81 -15.27 15.44
N ALA A 243 7.57 -14.52 16.51
CA ALA A 243 7.04 -15.04 17.77
C ALA A 243 5.66 -15.68 17.63
N ARG A 244 4.89 -15.29 16.63
CA ARG A 244 3.56 -15.82 16.29
C ARG A 244 3.59 -16.85 15.16
N HIS A 245 4.78 -17.19 14.62
CA HIS A 245 4.96 -18.10 13.48
C HIS A 245 4.17 -17.69 12.23
N ILE A 246 3.99 -16.38 12.01
CA ILE A 246 3.30 -15.85 10.83
C ILE A 246 4.21 -16.01 9.61
N PRO A 247 3.70 -16.57 8.48
CA PRO A 247 4.45 -16.61 7.22
C PRO A 247 4.80 -15.19 6.77
N HIS A 248 6.10 -14.87 6.71
CA HIS A 248 6.54 -13.54 6.28
C HIS A 248 7.92 -13.54 5.66
N VAL A 249 8.17 -12.51 4.86
CA VAL A 249 9.49 -12.14 4.33
C VAL A 249 9.87 -10.80 4.93
N TYR A 250 11.08 -10.67 5.43
CA TYR A 250 11.63 -9.41 5.89
C TYR A 250 12.90 -9.04 5.12
N LEU A 251 12.86 -7.95 4.38
CA LEU A 251 13.98 -7.40 3.63
C LEU A 251 14.44 -6.09 4.30
N GLN A 252 15.61 -6.13 4.92
CA GLN A 252 16.28 -4.96 5.47
C GLN A 252 17.52 -4.62 4.65
N TYR A 253 17.46 -3.53 3.89
CA TYR A 253 18.59 -3.03 3.11
C TYR A 253 19.47 -2.10 3.95
N GLN A 254 20.76 -2.01 3.61
CA GLN A 254 21.68 -1.13 4.36
C GLN A 254 21.40 0.34 4.03
N THR A 255 21.14 0.64 2.75
CA THR A 255 20.91 1.99 2.24
C THR A 255 19.66 2.08 1.38
N GLY A 256 19.09 3.28 1.30
CA GLY A 256 17.90 3.56 0.49
C GLY A 256 17.01 4.64 1.08
N GLY A 257 17.18 4.94 2.36
CA GLY A 257 16.44 5.99 3.05
C GLY A 257 14.93 5.70 3.15
N HIS A 258 14.12 6.74 2.98
CA HIS A 258 12.67 6.72 3.11
C HIS A 258 11.97 7.27 1.85
N GLY A 259 10.72 6.86 1.60
CA GLY A 259 9.90 7.45 0.55
C GLY A 259 10.31 7.06 -0.87
N PHE A 260 10.95 5.90 -1.06
CA PHE A 260 11.37 5.45 -2.38
C PHE A 260 10.23 4.87 -3.23
N GLY A 261 9.16 4.34 -2.60
CA GLY A 261 8.02 3.75 -3.32
C GLY A 261 8.45 2.77 -4.41
N ALA A 262 7.89 2.88 -5.60
CA ALA A 262 8.32 2.14 -6.80
C ALA A 262 9.25 2.95 -7.72
N SER A 263 9.79 4.08 -7.26
CA SER A 263 10.62 4.99 -8.06
C SER A 263 11.92 4.32 -8.55
N GLU A 264 12.28 4.58 -9.82
CA GLU A 264 13.58 4.19 -10.37
C GLU A 264 14.69 5.19 -10.01
N LYS A 265 14.33 6.36 -9.48
CA LYS A 265 15.28 7.45 -9.15
C LYS A 265 15.54 7.60 -7.66
N LYS A 266 14.52 7.31 -6.81
CA LYS A 266 14.63 7.36 -5.35
C LYS A 266 15.16 6.05 -4.79
N GLY A 267 15.76 6.09 -3.61
CA GLY A 267 16.37 4.94 -2.96
C GLY A 267 17.71 4.52 -3.59
N SER A 268 18.36 3.54 -3.00
CA SER A 268 19.59 2.95 -3.54
C SER A 268 19.29 1.88 -4.59
N PRO A 269 20.27 1.53 -5.47
CA PRO A 269 20.13 0.37 -6.36
C PRO A 269 19.80 -0.92 -5.60
N GLU A 270 20.36 -1.08 -4.39
CA GLU A 270 20.12 -2.22 -3.52
C GLU A 270 18.64 -2.27 -3.09
N CYS A 271 18.11 -1.20 -2.50
CA CYS A 271 16.75 -1.22 -1.98
C CYS A 271 15.70 -1.34 -3.10
N ARG A 272 15.96 -0.86 -4.31
CA ARG A 272 15.02 -1.00 -5.44
C ARG A 272 14.75 -2.45 -5.86
N GLN A 273 15.61 -3.39 -5.43
CA GLN A 273 15.42 -4.84 -5.66
C GLN A 273 14.20 -5.40 -4.90
N TRP A 274 13.66 -4.69 -3.91
CA TRP A 274 12.46 -5.10 -3.21
C TRP A 274 11.29 -5.42 -4.15
N LYS A 275 11.20 -4.70 -5.27
CA LYS A 275 10.15 -4.88 -6.28
C LYS A 275 10.19 -6.27 -6.92
N GLN A 276 11.38 -6.73 -7.29
CA GLN A 276 11.56 -8.07 -7.88
C GLN A 276 11.31 -9.16 -6.84
N ALA A 277 11.80 -8.97 -5.61
CA ALA A 277 11.57 -9.89 -4.52
C ALA A 277 10.07 -10.02 -4.18
N PHE A 278 9.32 -8.89 -4.16
CA PHE A 278 7.87 -8.90 -3.99
C PHE A 278 7.17 -9.67 -5.12
N LEU A 279 7.53 -9.44 -6.39
CA LEU A 279 6.93 -10.14 -7.52
C LEU A 279 7.19 -11.64 -7.47
N ALA A 280 8.35 -12.07 -7.00
CA ALA A 280 8.62 -13.49 -6.78
C ALA A 280 7.74 -14.05 -5.66
N TRP A 281 7.69 -13.38 -4.51
CA TRP A 281 6.92 -13.81 -3.36
C TRP A 281 5.41 -13.87 -3.63
N VAL A 282 4.84 -12.85 -4.25
CA VAL A 282 3.38 -12.79 -4.48
C VAL A 282 2.89 -13.82 -5.49
N LYS A 283 3.77 -14.40 -6.30
CA LYS A 283 3.42 -15.52 -7.21
C LYS A 283 3.14 -16.82 -6.46
N GLU A 284 3.78 -17.01 -5.32
CA GLU A 284 3.63 -18.20 -4.49
C GLU A 284 2.34 -18.21 -3.65
N LEU A 285 1.68 -17.04 -3.53
CA LEU A 285 0.37 -16.87 -2.88
C LEU A 285 -0.76 -17.12 -3.90
#